data_ee9dff49296f8910f291ef4ef27e9b9d
#
_entry.id   ee9dff49296f8910f291ef4ef27e9b9d
#
_cell.length_a   1.000
_cell.length_b   1.000
_cell.length_c   1.000
_cell.angle_alpha   90.00
_cell.angle_beta   90.00
_cell.angle_gamma   90.00
#
_symmetry.space_group_name_H-M   'P 1'
#
loop_
_entity.id
_entity.type
_entity.pdbx_description
1 polymer ?
#
loop_
_entity_poly.entity_id
_entity_poly.type
_entity_poly.pdbx_seq_one_letter_code
_entity_poly.pdbx_strand_id
1 'polypeptide(L)'
;MNKKFYLFLVLILLNFSVGNSSEIIKNGTGRDDELRDLRRAVSEAKSRINRSYTYRWKDTLRFLPEVSVSRRAPHDQMNSPDTETYVSASVTLSQFYDVTDIAEKREKEKRKAIRRVESLGYSIEKLIERKYLLADQIWKMKQIARSTEEPIEAAARQERADQLSLHQNETFIEIEKLYAEIEYVCVEAGG
;
A
#
# COMPACT_ATOMS: atom_id res chain seq x y z
N MET A 1 -7.80 -4.42 -14.71
CA MET A 1 -7.48 -3.02 -14.35
C MET A 1 -8.73 -2.18 -14.52
N ASN A 2 -9.24 -1.59 -13.44
CA ASN A 2 -10.62 -1.06 -13.39
C ASN A 2 -10.67 0.35 -14.01
N LYS A 3 -11.30 0.50 -15.21
CA LYS A 3 -11.45 1.78 -15.94
C LYS A 3 -12.04 2.92 -15.07
N LYS A 4 -12.83 2.61 -14.05
CA LYS A 4 -13.40 3.58 -13.12
C LYS A 4 -12.34 4.24 -12.23
N PHE A 5 -11.24 3.56 -11.93
CA PHE A 5 -10.15 4.08 -11.11
C PHE A 5 -9.31 5.10 -11.89
N TYR A 6 -9.08 4.85 -13.19
CA TYR A 6 -8.38 5.79 -14.06
C TYR A 6 -9.15 7.09 -14.26
N LEU A 7 -10.49 6.99 -14.37
CA LEU A 7 -11.35 8.17 -14.49
C LEU A 7 -11.36 9.03 -13.22
N PHE A 8 -11.31 8.39 -12.06
CA PHE A 8 -11.25 9.07 -10.76
C PHE A 8 -9.91 9.77 -10.56
N LEU A 9 -8.80 9.13 -10.97
CA LEU A 9 -7.45 9.71 -10.93
C LEU A 9 -7.33 10.92 -11.87
N VAL A 10 -7.89 10.82 -13.10
CA VAL A 10 -7.92 11.91 -14.08
C VAL A 10 -8.80 13.06 -13.60
N LEU A 11 -9.92 12.79 -12.94
CA LEU A 11 -10.80 13.82 -12.36
C LEU A 11 -10.14 14.58 -11.20
N ILE A 12 -9.35 13.88 -10.36
CA ILE A 12 -8.54 14.52 -9.31
C ILE A 12 -7.47 15.39 -9.96
N LEU A 13 -6.77 14.91 -10.99
CA LEU A 13 -5.73 15.67 -11.71
C LEU A 13 -6.30 16.92 -12.40
N LEU A 14 -7.50 16.86 -12.99
CA LEU A 14 -8.13 18.00 -13.65
C LEU A 14 -8.67 19.04 -12.65
N ASN A 15 -9.13 18.66 -11.49
CA ASN A 15 -9.58 19.62 -10.47
C ASN A 15 -8.43 20.31 -9.72
N PHE A 16 -7.25 19.69 -9.64
CA PHE A 16 -6.07 20.31 -8.99
C PHE A 16 -5.31 21.27 -9.92
N SER A 17 -5.46 21.15 -11.22
CA SER A 17 -4.68 21.93 -12.21
C SER A 17 -5.12 23.38 -12.38
N VAL A 18 -6.29 23.81 -11.87
CA VAL A 18 -6.85 25.15 -12.15
C VAL A 18 -7.18 25.97 -10.88
N GLY A 19 -6.97 25.41 -9.70
CA GLY A 19 -7.26 26.08 -8.42
C GLY A 19 -6.06 26.86 -7.89
N ASN A 20 -6.05 28.18 -8.11
CA ASN A 20 -5.33 29.23 -7.37
C ASN A 20 -4.42 28.76 -6.23
N SER A 21 -3.14 28.53 -6.55
CA SER A 21 -2.07 28.24 -5.58
C SER A 21 -1.91 29.32 -4.48
N SER A 22 -2.54 30.48 -4.64
CA SER A 22 -2.44 31.61 -3.74
C SER A 22 -3.40 31.58 -2.54
N GLU A 23 -4.52 30.85 -2.62
CA GLU A 23 -5.46 30.76 -1.48
C GLU A 23 -5.17 29.60 -0.52
N ILE A 24 -4.49 28.55 -0.98
CA ILE A 24 -4.15 27.35 -0.17
C ILE A 24 -3.15 27.70 0.94
N ILE A 25 -2.33 28.74 0.77
CA ILE A 25 -1.28 29.12 1.73
C ILE A 25 -1.84 29.80 2.98
N LYS A 26 -3.04 30.38 2.93
CA LYS A 26 -3.59 31.14 4.06
C LYS A 26 -4.07 30.31 5.24
N ASN A 27 -4.33 29.04 5.05
CA ASN A 27 -4.80 28.19 6.13
C ASN A 27 -3.90 26.95 6.22
N GLY A 28 -3.20 26.75 7.32
CA GLY A 28 -2.43 25.54 7.64
C GLY A 28 -3.24 24.22 7.57
N THR A 29 -4.52 24.31 7.29
CA THR A 29 -5.47 23.21 7.14
C THR A 29 -5.12 22.25 6.00
N GLY A 30 -4.63 22.74 4.85
CA GLY A 30 -4.36 21.88 3.69
C GLY A 30 -3.24 20.87 3.92
N ARG A 31 -2.18 21.25 4.66
CA ARG A 31 -1.08 20.34 5.00
C ARG A 31 -1.56 19.22 5.94
N ASP A 32 -2.30 19.59 6.97
CA ASP A 32 -2.77 18.64 7.98
C ASP A 32 -3.80 17.67 7.39
N ASP A 33 -4.60 18.14 6.44
CA ASP A 33 -5.55 17.30 5.70
C ASP A 33 -4.83 16.29 4.80
N GLU A 34 -3.81 16.73 4.03
CA GLU A 34 -2.98 15.81 3.22
C GLU A 34 -2.26 14.77 4.09
N LEU A 35 -1.72 15.15 5.23
CA LEU A 35 -1.08 14.22 6.17
C LEU A 35 -2.10 13.23 6.78
N ARG A 36 -3.33 13.68 7.02
CA ARG A 36 -4.41 12.81 7.49
C ARG A 36 -4.80 11.80 6.43
N ASP A 37 -4.94 12.24 5.18
CA ASP A 37 -5.27 11.37 4.06
C ASP A 37 -4.16 10.35 3.77
N LEU A 38 -2.89 10.75 3.87
CA LEU A 38 -1.75 9.85 3.80
C LEU A 38 -1.82 8.76 4.89
N ARG A 39 -2.07 9.15 6.14
CA ARG A 39 -2.18 8.18 7.26
C ARG A 39 -3.33 7.21 7.04
N ARG A 40 -4.45 7.69 6.48
CA ARG A 40 -5.58 6.82 6.08
C ARG A 40 -5.17 5.86 4.99
N ALA A 41 -4.53 6.33 3.91
CA ALA A 41 -4.07 5.50 2.80
C ALA A 41 -3.10 4.41 3.26
N VAL A 42 -2.12 4.74 4.09
CA VAL A 42 -1.17 3.78 4.69
C VAL A 42 -1.90 2.76 5.57
N SER A 43 -2.88 3.19 6.37
CA SER A 43 -3.68 2.30 7.22
C SER A 43 -4.53 1.33 6.39
N GLU A 44 -5.16 1.81 5.33
CA GLU A 44 -5.94 1.01 4.39
C GLU A 44 -5.06 0.01 3.64
N ALA A 45 -3.88 0.43 3.17
CA ALA A 45 -2.91 -0.45 2.52
C ALA A 45 -2.47 -1.59 3.46
N LYS A 46 -2.13 -1.28 4.71
CA LYS A 46 -1.82 -2.30 5.73
C LYS A 46 -2.98 -3.27 5.97
N SER A 47 -4.21 -2.75 6.02
CA SER A 47 -5.41 -3.57 6.18
C SER A 47 -5.64 -4.49 4.98
N ARG A 48 -5.40 -4.01 3.75
CA ARG A 48 -5.47 -4.81 2.52
C ARG A 48 -4.41 -5.91 2.52
N ILE A 49 -3.15 -5.59 2.85
CA ILE A 49 -2.07 -6.57 2.99
C ILE A 49 -2.44 -7.61 4.06
N ASN A 50 -2.89 -7.20 5.24
CA ASN A 50 -3.29 -8.13 6.28
C ASN A 50 -4.38 -9.10 5.81
N ARG A 51 -5.37 -8.61 5.06
CA ARG A 51 -6.45 -9.45 4.51
C ARG A 51 -5.96 -10.41 3.42
N SER A 52 -5.03 -9.99 2.56
CA SER A 52 -4.49 -10.83 1.48
C SER A 52 -3.66 -12.00 2.02
N TYR A 53 -2.93 -11.78 3.10
CA TYR A 53 -2.17 -12.84 3.78
C TYR A 53 -2.99 -13.61 4.81
N THR A 54 -4.27 -13.25 5.01
CA THR A 54 -5.14 -14.06 5.87
C THR A 54 -5.28 -15.45 5.26
N TYR A 55 -5.06 -16.46 6.11
CA TYR A 55 -5.04 -17.86 5.77
C TYR A 55 -6.23 -18.27 4.90
N ARG A 56 -5.97 -18.64 3.65
CA ARG A 56 -7.02 -19.21 2.79
C ARG A 56 -7.14 -20.67 3.14
N TRP A 57 -8.29 -21.10 3.63
CA TRP A 57 -8.59 -22.51 3.94
C TRP A 57 -8.27 -23.47 2.76
N LYS A 58 -8.29 -22.97 1.51
CA LYS A 58 -7.87 -23.72 0.31
C LYS A 58 -6.42 -24.18 0.35
N ASP A 59 -5.56 -23.47 1.05
CA ASP A 59 -4.16 -23.83 1.20
C ASP A 59 -3.98 -24.98 2.21
N THR A 60 -4.95 -25.12 3.14
CA THR A 60 -5.04 -26.27 4.05
C THR A 60 -5.52 -27.55 3.38
N LEU A 61 -6.30 -27.45 2.29
CA LEU A 61 -6.78 -28.64 1.59
C LEU A 61 -5.65 -29.50 0.98
N ARG A 62 -4.49 -28.91 0.75
CA ARG A 62 -3.28 -29.65 0.34
C ARG A 62 -2.72 -30.55 1.45
N PHE A 63 -3.12 -30.30 2.67
CA PHE A 63 -2.64 -31.00 3.87
C PHE A 63 -3.74 -31.80 4.58
N LEU A 64 -4.82 -32.12 3.84
CA LEU A 64 -5.82 -33.05 4.38
C LEU A 64 -5.12 -34.37 4.72
N PRO A 65 -5.37 -34.91 5.91
CA PRO A 65 -4.86 -36.22 6.26
C PRO A 65 -5.36 -37.23 5.24
N GLU A 66 -4.47 -38.13 4.85
CA GLU A 66 -4.85 -39.27 4.00
C GLU A 66 -5.83 -40.12 4.79
N VAL A 67 -7.10 -40.08 4.39
CA VAL A 67 -8.16 -40.88 5.02
C VAL A 67 -8.27 -42.18 4.27
N SER A 68 -7.85 -43.28 4.87
CA SER A 68 -8.04 -44.62 4.32
C SER A 68 -9.17 -45.33 5.06
N VAL A 69 -10.08 -45.89 4.29
CA VAL A 69 -11.15 -46.74 4.80
C VAL A 69 -10.83 -48.19 4.41
N SER A 70 -10.50 -49.00 5.38
CA SER A 70 -10.27 -50.42 5.18
C SER A 70 -11.36 -51.25 5.82
N ARG A 71 -11.88 -52.24 5.09
CA ARG A 71 -12.77 -53.28 5.58
C ARG A 71 -11.97 -54.54 5.83
N ARG A 72 -11.98 -55.05 7.03
CA ARG A 72 -11.35 -56.31 7.36
C ARG A 72 -12.45 -57.31 7.67
N ALA A 73 -12.54 -58.36 6.89
CA ALA A 73 -13.35 -59.54 7.26
C ALA A 73 -12.52 -60.38 8.24
N PRO A 74 -13.06 -60.81 9.37
CA PRO A 74 -12.39 -61.69 10.28
C PRO A 74 -12.09 -63.03 9.55
N HIS A 75 -10.84 -63.45 9.61
CA HIS A 75 -10.31 -64.57 8.78
C HIS A 75 -10.78 -65.95 9.25
N ASP A 76 -11.43 -66.05 10.42
CA ASP A 76 -11.64 -67.36 11.10
C ASP A 76 -13.06 -67.71 11.53
N GLN A 77 -14.07 -66.98 11.07
CA GLN A 77 -15.45 -67.40 11.40
C GLN A 77 -16.35 -67.37 10.15
N MET A 78 -16.59 -68.55 9.63
CA MET A 78 -17.47 -68.80 8.47
C MET A 78 -18.94 -68.39 8.66
N ASN A 79 -19.34 -67.89 9.82
CA ASN A 79 -20.74 -67.59 10.15
C ASN A 79 -20.95 -66.25 10.88
N SER A 80 -19.99 -65.29 10.88
CA SER A 80 -20.23 -64.00 11.54
C SER A 80 -20.43 -62.89 10.48
N PRO A 81 -21.56 -62.16 10.46
CA PRO A 81 -21.82 -61.05 9.55
C PRO A 81 -21.06 -59.77 9.97
N ASP A 82 -20.20 -59.79 10.97
CA ASP A 82 -19.54 -58.62 11.50
C ASP A 82 -18.32 -58.24 10.66
N THR A 83 -18.57 -57.36 9.68
CA THR A 83 -17.52 -56.68 8.91
C THR A 83 -17.08 -55.46 9.69
N GLU A 84 -15.91 -55.48 10.29
CA GLU A 84 -15.36 -54.30 10.94
C GLU A 84 -14.82 -53.32 9.89
N THR A 85 -15.31 -52.08 9.98
CA THR A 85 -14.86 -50.99 9.12
C THR A 85 -13.89 -50.11 9.92
N TYR A 86 -12.65 -50.08 9.53
CA TYR A 86 -11.64 -49.18 10.14
C TYR A 86 -11.49 -47.95 9.30
N VAL A 87 -11.64 -46.80 9.95
CA VAL A 87 -11.32 -45.50 9.34
C VAL A 87 -10.04 -45.03 10.01
N SER A 88 -8.97 -44.90 9.22
CA SER A 88 -7.70 -44.34 9.69
C SER A 88 -7.41 -43.03 8.99
N ALA A 89 -7.00 -42.03 9.75
CA ALA A 89 -6.50 -40.77 9.23
C ALA A 89 -5.02 -40.66 9.61
N SER A 90 -4.14 -40.51 8.64
CA SER A 90 -2.70 -40.36 8.87
C SER A 90 -2.22 -39.00 8.37
N VAL A 91 -1.47 -38.28 9.20
CA VAL A 91 -0.74 -37.06 8.83
C VAL A 91 0.75 -37.39 8.96
N THR A 92 1.49 -37.20 7.90
CA THR A 92 2.94 -37.40 7.95
C THR A 92 3.62 -36.20 8.61
N LEU A 93 4.68 -36.46 9.38
CA LEU A 93 5.49 -35.38 10.00
C LEU A 93 6.03 -34.41 8.98
N SER A 94 6.39 -34.85 7.78
CA SER A 94 6.83 -33.99 6.69
C SER A 94 5.75 -32.98 6.28
N GLN A 95 4.50 -33.40 6.16
CA GLN A 95 3.38 -32.49 5.86
C GLN A 95 3.20 -31.42 6.93
N PHE A 96 3.41 -31.76 8.21
CA PHE A 96 3.34 -30.79 9.31
C PHE A 96 4.46 -29.75 9.23
N TYR A 97 5.70 -30.18 8.94
CA TYR A 97 6.84 -29.27 8.78
C TYR A 97 6.66 -28.35 7.56
N ASP A 98 6.16 -28.86 6.43
CA ASP A 98 5.89 -28.05 5.25
C ASP A 98 4.86 -26.95 5.51
N VAL A 99 3.80 -27.24 6.31
CA VAL A 99 2.79 -26.23 6.69
C VAL A 99 3.41 -25.12 7.53
N THR A 100 4.25 -25.46 8.51
CA THR A 100 4.88 -24.48 9.38
C THR A 100 5.86 -23.59 8.64
N ASP A 101 6.67 -24.16 7.72
CA ASP A 101 7.62 -23.40 6.90
C ASP A 101 6.90 -22.42 5.94
N ILE A 102 5.80 -22.87 5.31
CA ILE A 102 4.98 -22.00 4.45
C ILE A 102 4.34 -20.88 5.26
N ALA A 103 3.82 -21.17 6.45
CA ALA A 103 3.22 -20.16 7.32
C ALA A 103 4.25 -19.10 7.75
N GLU A 104 5.46 -19.53 8.12
CA GLU A 104 6.55 -18.64 8.50
C GLU A 104 7.02 -17.78 7.33
N LYS A 105 7.20 -18.36 6.15
CA LYS A 105 7.57 -17.62 4.92
C LYS A 105 6.52 -16.54 4.60
N ARG A 106 5.23 -16.89 4.64
CA ARG A 106 4.13 -15.94 4.40
C ARG A 106 4.12 -14.80 5.42
N GLU A 107 4.28 -15.10 6.69
CA GLU A 107 4.33 -14.05 7.72
C GLU A 107 5.54 -13.13 7.53
N LYS A 108 6.68 -13.67 7.10
CA LYS A 108 7.87 -12.89 6.77
C LYS A 108 7.64 -11.98 5.55
N GLU A 109 7.00 -12.47 4.51
CA GLU A 109 6.63 -11.67 3.33
C GLU A 109 5.63 -10.58 3.68
N LYS A 110 4.59 -10.90 4.44
CA LYS A 110 3.64 -9.94 4.98
C LYS A 110 4.33 -8.80 5.74
N ARG A 111 5.21 -9.15 6.67
CA ARG A 111 5.98 -8.15 7.44
C ARG A 111 6.85 -7.28 6.54
N LYS A 112 7.46 -7.85 5.48
CA LYS A 112 8.23 -7.07 4.50
C LYS A 112 7.33 -6.09 3.74
N ALA A 113 6.17 -6.54 3.25
CA ALA A 113 5.22 -5.69 2.54
C ALA A 113 4.72 -4.53 3.43
N ILE A 114 4.36 -4.82 4.69
CA ILE A 114 3.94 -3.79 5.65
C ILE A 114 5.05 -2.77 5.88
N ARG A 115 6.29 -3.21 6.13
CA ARG A 115 7.44 -2.30 6.33
C ARG A 115 7.71 -1.43 5.10
N ARG A 116 7.54 -2.00 3.89
CA ARG A 116 7.69 -1.24 2.65
C ARG A 116 6.65 -0.13 2.55
N VAL A 117 5.38 -0.41 2.84
CA VAL A 117 4.31 0.60 2.87
C VAL A 117 4.57 1.68 3.93
N GLU A 118 5.05 1.31 5.11
CA GLU A 118 5.42 2.28 6.15
C GLU A 118 6.57 3.19 5.72
N SER A 119 7.60 2.62 5.10
CA SER A 119 8.73 3.38 4.57
C SER A 119 8.31 4.35 3.46
N LEU A 120 7.44 3.90 2.54
CA LEU A 120 6.88 4.75 1.50
C LEU A 120 6.03 5.88 2.09
N GLY A 121 5.18 5.57 3.08
CA GLY A 121 4.39 6.56 3.80
C GLY A 121 5.26 7.63 4.46
N TYR A 122 6.35 7.25 5.12
CA TYR A 122 7.31 8.20 5.70
C TYR A 122 7.98 9.08 4.62
N SER A 123 8.34 8.50 3.48
CA SER A 123 8.92 9.27 2.36
C SER A 123 7.93 10.29 1.81
N ILE A 124 6.67 9.91 1.64
CA ILE A 124 5.60 10.82 1.19
C ILE A 124 5.39 11.94 2.21
N GLU A 125 5.39 11.65 3.52
CA GLU A 125 5.25 12.67 4.58
C GLU A 125 6.34 13.73 4.45
N LYS A 126 7.59 13.33 4.24
CA LYS A 126 8.72 14.26 4.02
C LYS A 126 8.56 15.12 2.77
N LEU A 127 8.06 14.53 1.69
CA LEU A 127 7.81 15.27 0.45
C LEU A 127 6.64 16.25 0.58
N ILE A 128 5.58 15.90 1.32
CA ILE A 128 4.49 16.82 1.65
C ILE A 128 5.05 18.02 2.43
N GLU A 129 5.86 17.79 3.46
CA GLU A 129 6.51 18.87 4.21
C GLU A 129 7.33 19.78 3.30
N ARG A 130 8.15 19.19 2.42
CA ARG A 130 8.96 19.92 1.45
C ARG A 130 8.09 20.74 0.47
N LYS A 131 7.00 20.17 -0.02
CA LYS A 131 6.04 20.86 -0.92
C LYS A 131 5.50 22.14 -0.29
N TYR A 132 5.09 22.10 0.99
CA TYR A 132 4.58 23.26 1.68
C TYR A 132 5.66 24.30 2.02
N LEU A 133 6.87 23.84 2.34
CA LEU A 133 8.01 24.75 2.52
C LEU A 133 8.33 25.50 1.23
N LEU A 134 8.36 24.80 0.09
CA LEU A 134 8.57 25.43 -1.22
C LEU A 134 7.47 26.43 -1.54
N ALA A 135 6.22 26.11 -1.27
CA ALA A 135 5.09 27.02 -1.47
C ALA A 135 5.25 28.33 -0.68
N ASP A 136 5.65 28.24 0.59
CA ASP A 136 5.93 29.42 1.42
C ASP A 136 7.08 30.27 0.86
N GLN A 137 8.16 29.63 0.43
CA GLN A 137 9.30 30.31 -0.20
C GLN A 137 8.91 31.00 -1.51
N ILE A 138 8.14 30.33 -2.37
CA ILE A 138 7.62 30.91 -3.61
C ILE A 138 6.78 32.14 -3.32
N TRP A 139 5.88 32.03 -2.36
CA TRP A 139 5.02 33.16 -1.98
C TRP A 139 5.86 34.36 -1.49
N LYS A 140 6.82 34.13 -0.60
CA LYS A 140 7.73 35.18 -0.08
C LYS A 140 8.51 35.84 -1.22
N MET A 141 9.10 35.04 -2.14
CA MET A 141 9.85 35.58 -3.28
C MET A 141 8.99 36.43 -4.19
N LYS A 142 7.74 35.99 -4.50
CA LYS A 142 6.80 36.77 -5.29
C LYS A 142 6.37 38.08 -4.61
N GLN A 143 6.19 38.09 -3.30
CA GLN A 143 5.89 39.30 -2.56
C GLN A 143 7.05 40.29 -2.59
N ILE A 144 8.27 39.81 -2.38
CA ILE A 144 9.46 40.66 -2.41
C ILE A 144 9.67 41.22 -3.83
N ALA A 145 9.52 40.39 -4.88
CA ALA A 145 9.62 40.84 -6.27
C ALA A 145 8.64 41.99 -6.59
N ARG A 146 7.40 41.91 -6.06
CA ARG A 146 6.37 42.94 -6.25
C ARG A 146 6.67 44.24 -5.50
N SER A 147 7.40 44.19 -4.39
CA SER A 147 7.75 45.36 -3.57
C SER A 147 9.11 45.94 -3.92
N THR A 148 9.85 45.34 -4.85
CA THR A 148 11.17 45.83 -5.28
C THR A 148 11.01 46.87 -6.38
N GLU A 149 11.56 48.07 -6.17
CA GLU A 149 11.50 49.19 -7.14
C GLU A 149 12.46 49.00 -8.32
N GLU A 150 13.54 48.29 -8.12
CA GLU A 150 14.52 48.04 -9.21
C GLU A 150 14.06 46.90 -10.14
N PRO A 151 13.83 47.16 -11.43
CA PRO A 151 13.27 46.18 -12.36
C PRO A 151 14.16 44.94 -12.55
N ILE A 152 15.48 45.10 -12.52
CA ILE A 152 16.42 43.99 -12.70
C ILE A 152 16.37 43.06 -11.49
N GLU A 153 16.35 43.60 -10.29
CA GLU A 153 16.28 42.83 -9.08
C GLU A 153 14.91 42.13 -8.91
N ALA A 154 13.84 42.81 -9.27
CA ALA A 154 12.48 42.22 -9.30
C ALA A 154 12.42 41.05 -10.28
N ALA A 155 12.99 41.17 -11.48
CA ALA A 155 13.04 40.10 -12.47
C ALA A 155 13.84 38.88 -11.95
N ALA A 156 15.01 39.09 -11.34
CA ALA A 156 15.82 38.02 -10.79
C ALA A 156 15.09 37.25 -9.67
N ARG A 157 14.31 37.96 -8.83
CA ARG A 157 13.51 37.34 -7.78
C ARG A 157 12.32 36.57 -8.35
N GLN A 158 11.70 37.07 -9.41
CA GLN A 158 10.63 36.35 -10.11
C GLN A 158 11.16 35.05 -10.75
N GLU A 159 12.29 35.12 -11.42
CA GLU A 159 12.96 33.93 -12.00
C GLU A 159 13.24 32.87 -10.92
N ARG A 160 13.73 33.29 -9.75
CA ARG A 160 13.95 32.38 -8.64
C ARG A 160 12.66 31.75 -8.12
N ALA A 161 11.56 32.50 -8.06
CA ALA A 161 10.25 31.98 -7.70
C ALA A 161 9.75 30.94 -8.71
N ASP A 162 10.02 31.14 -10.00
CA ASP A 162 9.63 30.23 -11.06
C ASP A 162 10.47 28.93 -11.00
N GLN A 163 11.78 29.02 -10.71
CA GLN A 163 12.62 27.85 -10.45
C GLN A 163 12.12 27.04 -9.25
N LEU A 164 11.76 27.68 -8.14
CA LEU A 164 11.17 27.01 -6.96
C LEU A 164 9.82 26.36 -7.32
N SER A 165 9.03 26.97 -8.20
CA SER A 165 7.77 26.38 -8.66
C SER A 165 8.00 25.10 -9.48
N LEU A 166 9.06 25.02 -10.29
CA LEU A 166 9.45 23.78 -10.96
C LEU A 166 9.82 22.68 -9.96
N HIS A 167 10.61 22.98 -8.94
CA HIS A 167 10.94 22.00 -7.89
C HIS A 167 9.72 21.56 -7.09
N GLN A 168 8.74 22.45 -6.89
CA GLN A 168 7.48 22.07 -6.24
C GLN A 168 6.68 21.06 -7.09
N ASN A 169 6.64 21.28 -8.42
CA ASN A 169 5.99 20.34 -9.34
C ASN A 169 6.71 18.99 -9.39
N GLU A 170 8.05 18.98 -9.39
CA GLU A 170 8.83 17.73 -9.30
C GLU A 170 8.50 16.97 -8.01
N THR A 171 8.42 17.68 -6.87
CA THR A 171 8.05 17.09 -5.57
C THR A 171 6.64 16.48 -5.62
N PHE A 172 5.70 17.15 -6.30
CA PHE A 172 4.35 16.60 -6.48
C PHE A 172 4.35 15.31 -7.30
N ILE A 173 5.08 15.28 -8.43
CA ILE A 173 5.21 14.09 -9.26
C ILE A 173 5.85 12.92 -8.48
N GLU A 174 6.80 13.21 -7.62
CA GLU A 174 7.45 12.20 -6.78
C GLU A 174 6.47 11.62 -5.74
N ILE A 175 5.65 12.45 -5.12
CA ILE A 175 4.57 12.01 -4.22
C ILE A 175 3.62 11.04 -4.94
N GLU A 176 3.15 11.40 -6.14
CA GLU A 176 2.26 10.55 -6.94
C GLU A 176 2.88 9.20 -7.28
N LYS A 177 4.18 9.17 -7.64
CA LYS A 177 4.91 7.92 -7.88
C LYS A 177 4.95 7.02 -6.66
N LEU A 178 5.18 7.58 -5.47
CA LEU A 178 5.22 6.80 -4.23
C LEU A 178 3.83 6.28 -3.84
N TYR A 179 2.75 7.02 -4.09
CA TYR A 179 1.40 6.51 -3.91
C TYR A 179 1.11 5.33 -4.86
N ALA A 180 1.52 5.42 -6.12
CA ALA A 180 1.41 4.32 -7.07
C ALA A 180 2.21 3.09 -6.63
N GLU A 181 3.37 3.29 -6.00
CA GLU A 181 4.17 2.19 -5.44
C GLU A 181 3.50 1.53 -4.23
N ILE A 182 2.82 2.29 -3.36
CA ILE A 182 2.00 1.71 -2.28
C ILE A 182 0.91 0.79 -2.86
N GLU A 183 0.20 1.25 -3.89
CA GLU A 183 -0.81 0.44 -4.57
C GLU A 183 -0.22 -0.82 -5.21
N TYR A 184 0.96 -0.70 -5.84
CA TYR A 184 1.67 -1.84 -6.40
C TYR A 184 1.99 -2.90 -5.33
N VAL A 185 2.52 -2.48 -4.17
CA VAL A 185 2.81 -3.39 -3.04
C VAL A 185 1.54 -4.10 -2.56
N CYS A 186 0.39 -3.40 -2.55
CA CYS A 186 -0.89 -4.02 -2.18
C CYS A 186 -1.36 -5.06 -3.20
N VAL A 187 -1.13 -4.82 -4.49
CA VAL A 187 -1.49 -5.76 -5.57
C VAL A 187 -0.57 -6.99 -5.52
N GLU A 188 0.74 -6.79 -5.38
CA GLU A 188 1.73 -7.86 -5.27
C GLU A 188 1.43 -8.78 -4.08
N ALA A 189 1.04 -8.19 -2.95
CA ALA A 189 0.65 -8.95 -1.76
C ALA A 189 -0.67 -9.73 -1.91
N GLY A 190 -1.52 -9.36 -2.88
CA GLY A 190 -2.84 -9.97 -3.11
C GLY A 190 -2.86 -11.08 -4.17
N GLY A 191 -1.79 -11.21 -4.98
CA GLY A 191 -1.66 -12.24 -6.03
C GLY A 191 -1.18 -13.54 -5.48
#